data_74ec9a6682acca550df02bc7a39a4cc7
#
_entry.id   74ec9a6682acca550df02bc7a39a4cc7
#
_cell.length_a   1.000
_cell.length_b   1.000
_cell.length_c   1.000
_cell.angle_alpha   90.00
_cell.angle_beta   90.00
_cell.angle_gamma   90.00
#
_symmetry.space_group_name_H-M   'P 1'
#
loop_
_entity.id
_entity.type
_entity.pdbx_description
1 polymer ?
#
loop_
_entity_poly.entity_id
_entity_poly.type
_entity_poly.pdbx_seq_one_letter_code
_entity_poly.pdbx_strand_id
1 'polypeptide(L)'
;EEGTGDLPATAHVYAWQEDTLREVHTASADNSVTSYVSIQFGKLGRDLYGVVVDGAKADGSMTTQVFTLQNGLLKNDPAGVNTQSYQNPFARPSSAIYTSQDINGDGLLELPVASLLPGLPEGVSLDSTSYQVEWVSFQPPGASKTALTALMNLGENYWFRLPQGLLGKLSASNNTSTRTVTYTEVVTAEDSSQLLGSPLFAI
;
A
#
# COMPACT_ATOMS: atom_id res chain seq x y z
N GLU A 1 -13.57 13.26 -12.37
CA GLU A 1 -13.48 14.74 -12.33
C GLU A 1 -12.48 15.14 -11.26
N GLU A 2 -11.53 16.02 -11.60
CA GLU A 2 -10.55 16.52 -10.65
C GLU A 2 -11.19 17.46 -9.64
N GLY A 3 -10.80 17.34 -8.37
CA GLY A 3 -11.21 18.25 -7.31
C GLY A 3 -10.50 19.60 -7.42
N THR A 4 -11.12 20.64 -6.93
CA THR A 4 -10.54 21.99 -6.86
C THR A 4 -10.69 22.56 -5.45
N GLY A 5 -9.62 23.09 -4.89
CA GLY A 5 -9.64 23.66 -3.54
C GLY A 5 -9.99 22.60 -2.48
N ASP A 6 -11.05 22.87 -1.70
CA ASP A 6 -11.49 21.98 -0.62
C ASP A 6 -12.44 20.85 -1.08
N LEU A 7 -12.72 20.77 -2.38
CA LEU A 7 -13.61 19.75 -2.94
C LEU A 7 -12.81 18.54 -3.41
N PRO A 8 -13.13 17.34 -2.93
CA PRO A 8 -12.48 16.12 -3.41
C PRO A 8 -12.81 15.88 -4.88
N ALA A 9 -11.92 15.20 -5.59
CA ALA A 9 -12.24 14.64 -6.88
C ALA A 9 -13.40 13.64 -6.76
N THR A 10 -14.12 13.43 -7.85
CA THR A 10 -15.29 12.56 -7.88
C THR A 10 -15.14 11.54 -9.01
N ALA A 11 -15.35 10.27 -8.69
CA ALA A 11 -15.49 9.21 -9.66
C ALA A 11 -16.94 9.14 -10.12
N HIS A 12 -17.16 9.07 -11.44
CA HIS A 12 -18.46 8.97 -12.05
C HIS A 12 -18.58 7.68 -12.84
N VAL A 13 -19.72 7.01 -12.76
CA VAL A 13 -20.07 5.86 -13.59
C VAL A 13 -21.23 6.26 -14.49
N TYR A 14 -21.05 6.06 -15.79
CA TYR A 14 -22.06 6.27 -16.80
C TYR A 14 -22.52 4.94 -17.38
N ALA A 15 -23.80 4.81 -17.64
CA ALA A 15 -24.39 3.69 -18.35
C ALA A 15 -25.15 4.16 -19.60
N TRP A 16 -25.13 3.34 -20.63
CA TRP A 16 -25.91 3.59 -21.84
C TRP A 16 -27.36 3.15 -21.57
N GLN A 17 -28.28 4.12 -21.58
CA GLN A 17 -29.69 3.89 -21.31
C GLN A 17 -30.52 4.68 -22.33
N GLU A 18 -31.48 4.03 -22.97
CA GLU A 18 -32.42 4.66 -23.89
C GLU A 18 -31.69 5.56 -24.94
N ASP A 19 -30.65 5.03 -25.57
CA ASP A 19 -29.81 5.69 -26.56
C ASP A 19 -29.11 6.98 -26.07
N THR A 20 -28.94 7.11 -24.76
CA THR A 20 -28.15 8.18 -24.12
C THR A 20 -27.21 7.67 -23.05
N LEU A 21 -26.10 8.37 -22.89
CA LEU A 21 -25.17 8.12 -21.80
C LEU A 21 -25.64 8.87 -20.56
N ARG A 22 -26.02 8.16 -19.51
CA ARG A 22 -26.51 8.75 -18.27
C ARG A 22 -25.58 8.41 -17.11
N GLU A 23 -25.32 9.40 -16.26
CA GLU A 23 -24.65 9.17 -14.99
C GLU A 23 -25.56 8.33 -14.07
N VAL A 24 -25.03 7.24 -13.56
CA VAL A 24 -25.77 6.31 -12.72
C VAL A 24 -25.25 6.25 -11.29
N HIS A 25 -23.96 6.50 -11.08
CA HIS A 25 -23.32 6.50 -9.77
C HIS A 25 -22.19 7.51 -9.69
N THR A 26 -21.97 8.04 -8.48
CA THR A 26 -20.81 8.83 -8.11
C THR A 26 -20.24 8.40 -6.79
N ALA A 27 -18.93 8.59 -6.59
CA ALA A 27 -18.27 8.43 -5.31
C ALA A 27 -17.16 9.47 -5.16
N SER A 28 -17.08 10.10 -4.00
CA SER A 28 -16.00 11.04 -3.70
C SER A 28 -14.68 10.34 -3.47
N ALA A 29 -13.61 10.95 -3.95
CA ALA A 29 -12.24 10.56 -3.66
C ALA A 29 -11.79 11.15 -2.31
N ASP A 30 -10.59 10.76 -1.86
CA ASP A 30 -9.93 11.33 -0.69
C ASP A 30 -9.51 12.77 -1.00
N ASN A 31 -10.01 13.75 -0.23
CA ASN A 31 -9.71 15.17 -0.40
C ASN A 31 -8.28 15.56 -0.01
N SER A 32 -7.54 14.68 0.66
CA SER A 32 -6.13 14.90 0.98
C SER A 32 -5.19 14.62 -0.20
N VAL A 33 -5.68 13.99 -1.26
CA VAL A 33 -4.92 13.72 -2.49
C VAL A 33 -4.87 15.00 -3.35
N THR A 34 -3.65 15.42 -3.66
CA THR A 34 -3.39 16.66 -4.44
C THR A 34 -2.93 16.36 -5.87
N SER A 35 -2.48 15.13 -6.14
CA SER A 35 -2.12 14.70 -7.50
C SER A 35 -2.29 13.19 -7.67
N TYR A 36 -2.57 12.77 -8.90
CA TYR A 36 -2.70 11.35 -9.24
C TYR A 36 -1.40 10.84 -9.86
N VAL A 37 -0.90 9.72 -9.32
CA VAL A 37 0.35 9.08 -9.75
C VAL A 37 0.07 7.92 -10.70
N SER A 38 -0.94 7.12 -10.39
CA SER A 38 -1.36 5.98 -11.20
C SER A 38 -2.87 5.80 -11.12
N ILE A 39 -3.49 5.49 -12.26
CA ILE A 39 -4.89 5.08 -12.34
C ILE A 39 -4.94 3.81 -13.16
N GLN A 40 -5.43 2.74 -12.56
CA GLN A 40 -5.53 1.44 -13.22
C GLN A 40 -6.93 0.86 -13.08
N PHE A 41 -7.47 0.36 -14.18
CA PHE A 41 -8.66 -0.46 -14.17
C PHE A 41 -8.27 -1.92 -14.30
N GLY A 42 -8.81 -2.77 -13.46
CA GLY A 42 -8.48 -4.19 -13.51
C GLY A 42 -9.31 -5.05 -12.58
N LYS A 43 -8.96 -6.31 -12.59
CA LYS A 43 -9.56 -7.31 -11.73
C LYS A 43 -8.94 -7.24 -10.34
N LEU A 44 -9.78 -7.20 -9.33
CA LEU A 44 -9.39 -7.14 -7.92
C LEU A 44 -9.65 -8.46 -7.17
N GLY A 45 -10.40 -9.36 -7.79
CA GLY A 45 -10.78 -10.64 -7.22
C GLY A 45 -11.55 -11.49 -8.24
N ARG A 46 -12.09 -12.62 -7.80
CA ARG A 46 -12.73 -13.59 -8.71
C ARG A 46 -13.77 -12.96 -9.64
N ASP A 47 -14.68 -12.18 -9.10
CA ASP A 47 -15.79 -11.55 -9.84
C ASP A 47 -15.87 -10.05 -9.52
N LEU A 48 -14.75 -9.44 -9.12
CA LEU A 48 -14.67 -8.05 -8.73
C LEU A 48 -13.69 -7.31 -9.63
N TYR A 49 -14.19 -6.25 -10.25
CA TYR A 49 -13.42 -5.28 -11.01
C TYR A 49 -13.49 -3.91 -10.34
N GLY A 50 -12.46 -3.12 -10.51
CA GLY A 50 -12.43 -1.77 -9.96
C GLY A 50 -11.41 -0.87 -10.62
N VAL A 51 -11.45 0.38 -10.21
CA VAL A 51 -10.43 1.38 -10.53
C VAL A 51 -9.61 1.61 -9.28
N VAL A 52 -8.31 1.39 -9.40
CA VAL A 52 -7.32 1.66 -8.35
C VAL A 52 -6.61 2.96 -8.69
N VAL A 53 -6.59 3.86 -7.73
CA VAL A 53 -5.99 5.19 -7.88
C VAL A 53 -4.93 5.39 -6.82
N ASP A 54 -3.68 5.47 -7.23
CA ASP A 54 -2.57 5.89 -6.36
C ASP A 54 -2.40 7.40 -6.46
N GLY A 55 -2.51 8.09 -5.35
CA GLY A 55 -2.43 9.54 -5.28
C GLY A 55 -1.41 10.01 -4.26
N ALA A 56 -0.77 11.15 -4.55
CA ALA A 56 0.11 11.84 -3.63
C ALA A 56 -0.63 12.94 -2.88
N LYS A 57 -0.25 13.14 -1.62
CA LYS A 57 -0.72 14.21 -0.75
C LYS A 57 0.23 15.41 -0.77
N ALA A 58 -0.17 16.51 -0.16
CA ALA A 58 0.62 17.75 -0.12
C ALA A 58 1.99 17.58 0.57
N ASP A 59 2.11 16.65 1.52
CA ASP A 59 3.38 16.31 2.19
C ASP A 59 4.24 15.31 1.38
N GLY A 60 3.79 14.94 0.19
CA GLY A 60 4.44 13.96 -0.67
C GLY A 60 4.14 12.49 -0.33
N SER A 61 3.51 12.21 0.81
CA SER A 61 3.07 10.85 1.11
C SER A 61 2.04 10.38 0.09
N MET A 62 1.95 9.07 -0.10
CA MET A 62 1.03 8.46 -1.06
C MET A 62 -0.05 7.65 -0.37
N THR A 63 -1.17 7.52 -1.04
CA THR A 63 -2.28 6.66 -0.63
C THR A 63 -2.91 5.99 -1.84
N THR A 64 -3.62 4.88 -1.63
CA THR A 64 -4.39 4.20 -2.67
C THR A 64 -5.87 4.28 -2.36
N GLN A 65 -6.67 4.55 -3.37
CA GLN A 65 -8.11 4.52 -3.35
C GLN A 65 -8.62 3.41 -4.27
N VAL A 66 -9.69 2.75 -3.89
CA VAL A 66 -10.24 1.63 -4.64
C VAL A 66 -11.72 1.85 -4.90
N PHE A 67 -12.05 2.16 -6.14
CA PHE A 67 -13.42 2.34 -6.58
C PHE A 67 -13.97 1.04 -7.15
N THR A 68 -15.02 0.52 -6.54
CA THR A 68 -15.69 -0.70 -6.98
C THR A 68 -17.18 -0.49 -7.12
N LEU A 69 -17.78 -1.16 -8.10
CA LEU A 69 -19.24 -1.23 -8.24
C LEU A 69 -19.73 -2.53 -7.61
N GLN A 70 -20.35 -2.43 -6.45
CA GLN A 70 -20.86 -3.60 -5.71
C GLN A 70 -22.35 -3.44 -5.41
N ASN A 71 -23.14 -4.45 -5.75
CA ASN A 71 -24.60 -4.42 -5.57
C ASN A 71 -25.28 -3.17 -6.17
N GLY A 72 -24.77 -2.71 -7.31
CA GLY A 72 -25.28 -1.51 -7.98
C GLY A 72 -24.91 -0.18 -7.31
N LEU A 73 -23.94 -0.16 -6.39
CA LEU A 73 -23.44 1.07 -5.76
C LEU A 73 -21.96 1.24 -6.03
N LEU A 74 -21.56 2.42 -6.48
CA LEU A 74 -20.16 2.81 -6.55
C LEU A 74 -19.67 3.17 -5.16
N LYS A 75 -18.57 2.55 -4.76
CA LYS A 75 -17.92 2.77 -3.46
C LYS A 75 -16.47 3.13 -3.67
N ASN A 76 -15.98 4.07 -2.90
CA ASN A 76 -14.56 4.26 -2.64
C ASN A 76 -14.25 3.59 -1.30
N ASP A 77 -13.73 2.40 -1.35
CA ASP A 77 -13.42 1.62 -0.15
C ASP A 77 -11.94 1.19 -0.19
N PRO A 78 -11.03 2.11 0.11
CA PRO A 78 -9.61 1.77 0.20
C PRO A 78 -9.35 0.78 1.33
N ALA A 79 -10.25 0.77 2.31
CA ALA A 79 -10.10 -0.09 3.47
C ALA A 79 -10.76 -1.45 3.27
N GLY A 80 -11.48 -1.77 2.19
CA GLY A 80 -12.18 -3.08 2.00
C GLY A 80 -12.02 -4.10 3.13
N VAL A 81 -11.17 -3.76 4.06
CA VAL A 81 -10.51 -4.60 5.02
C VAL A 81 -10.81 -4.27 6.46
N ASN A 82 -11.16 -3.05 6.86
CA ASN A 82 -11.51 -2.82 8.27
C ASN A 82 -12.02 -1.40 8.53
N THR A 83 -13.32 -1.25 8.67
CA THR A 83 -13.99 0.01 8.99
C THR A 83 -13.79 0.49 10.44
N GLN A 84 -13.05 -0.22 11.27
CA GLN A 84 -12.77 0.19 12.66
C GLN A 84 -11.53 1.08 12.81
N SER A 85 -10.69 1.16 11.79
CA SER A 85 -9.56 2.08 11.75
C SER A 85 -9.78 3.06 10.60
N TYR A 86 -9.92 4.33 10.90
CA TYR A 86 -9.99 5.42 9.90
C TYR A 86 -8.67 5.64 9.15
N GLN A 87 -7.69 4.77 9.34
CA GLN A 87 -6.40 4.84 8.65
C GLN A 87 -6.45 4.00 7.38
N ASN A 88 -6.11 4.63 6.26
CA ASN A 88 -5.94 3.93 5.00
C ASN A 88 -4.71 3.00 5.10
N PRO A 89 -4.89 1.67 4.98
CA PRO A 89 -3.78 0.72 5.12
C PRO A 89 -2.73 0.83 4.01
N PHE A 90 -3.06 1.53 2.93
CA PHE A 90 -2.19 1.72 1.76
C PHE A 90 -1.42 3.04 1.80
N ALA A 91 -1.33 3.69 2.98
CA ALA A 91 -0.49 4.87 3.17
C ALA A 91 0.99 4.50 3.00
N ARG A 92 1.73 5.33 2.27
CA ARG A 92 3.14 5.13 1.94
C ARG A 92 3.94 6.40 2.26
N PRO A 93 5.25 6.27 2.53
CA PRO A 93 6.10 7.42 2.81
C PRO A 93 6.23 8.35 1.60
N SER A 94 6.69 9.58 1.84
CA SER A 94 6.80 10.63 0.82
C SER A 94 7.77 10.30 -0.32
N SER A 95 8.74 9.44 -0.06
CA SER A 95 9.72 8.98 -1.05
C SER A 95 9.28 7.75 -1.85
N ALA A 96 8.09 7.20 -1.57
CA ALA A 96 7.60 6.00 -2.23
C ALA A 96 7.41 6.21 -3.75
N ILE A 97 8.00 5.31 -4.54
CA ILE A 97 7.91 5.31 -6.01
C ILE A 97 7.12 4.13 -6.57
N TYR A 98 6.62 3.27 -5.69
CA TYR A 98 5.88 2.07 -6.07
C TYR A 98 4.37 2.27 -6.01
N THR A 99 3.66 1.66 -6.94
CA THR A 99 2.23 1.79 -7.16
C THR A 99 1.52 0.43 -7.06
N SER A 100 0.20 0.49 -7.07
CA SER A 100 -0.65 -0.68 -7.25
C SER A 100 -0.48 -1.26 -8.64
N GLN A 101 -0.38 -2.59 -8.77
CA GLN A 101 -0.18 -3.26 -10.06
C GLN A 101 -0.40 -4.76 -9.93
N ASP A 102 -0.53 -5.45 -11.06
CA ASP A 102 -0.39 -6.91 -11.12
C ASP A 102 1.09 -7.25 -10.99
N ILE A 103 1.57 -7.41 -9.74
CA ILE A 103 3.01 -7.54 -9.44
C ILE A 103 3.55 -8.95 -9.74
N ASN A 104 2.69 -9.95 -9.80
CA ASN A 104 3.05 -11.34 -9.99
C ASN A 104 2.64 -11.91 -11.35
N GLY A 105 1.87 -11.16 -12.16
CA GLY A 105 1.42 -11.56 -13.50
C GLY A 105 0.23 -12.52 -13.50
N ASP A 106 -0.57 -12.56 -12.43
CA ASP A 106 -1.72 -13.47 -12.33
C ASP A 106 -3.04 -12.87 -12.84
N GLY A 107 -2.99 -11.61 -13.29
CA GLY A 107 -4.13 -10.87 -13.84
C GLY A 107 -4.98 -10.18 -12.77
N LEU A 108 -4.55 -10.16 -11.51
CA LEU A 108 -5.16 -9.37 -10.44
C LEU A 108 -4.32 -8.13 -10.14
N LEU A 109 -4.96 -7.05 -9.75
CA LEU A 109 -4.26 -5.88 -9.23
C LEU A 109 -4.03 -6.07 -7.74
N GLU A 110 -2.76 -5.98 -7.31
CA GLU A 110 -2.38 -5.93 -5.92
C GLU A 110 -2.07 -4.51 -5.47
N LEU A 111 -2.30 -4.29 -4.18
CA LEU A 111 -2.18 -3.01 -3.51
C LEU A 111 -0.99 -3.05 -2.53
N PRO A 112 -0.09 -2.07 -2.56
CA PRO A 112 1.08 -2.06 -1.68
C PRO A 112 0.72 -1.61 -0.27
N VAL A 113 1.12 -2.40 0.72
CA VAL A 113 1.03 -2.10 2.16
C VAL A 113 2.44 -1.97 2.70
N ALA A 114 2.78 -0.80 3.23
CA ALA A 114 4.08 -0.55 3.84
C ALA A 114 4.02 -0.74 5.35
N SER A 115 5.02 -1.38 5.93
CA SER A 115 5.13 -1.61 7.36
C SER A 115 6.59 -1.55 7.83
N LEU A 116 6.79 -1.08 9.06
CA LEU A 116 8.11 -1.11 9.68
C LEU A 116 8.57 -2.56 9.90
N LEU A 117 9.87 -2.76 9.81
CA LEU A 117 10.47 -4.02 10.24
C LEU A 117 10.34 -4.19 11.76
N PRO A 118 10.21 -5.43 12.25
CA PRO A 118 10.15 -5.69 13.69
C PRO A 118 11.45 -5.28 14.40
N GLY A 119 11.37 -5.07 15.71
CA GLY A 119 12.53 -4.73 16.55
C GLY A 119 13.09 -3.32 16.37
N LEU A 120 12.43 -2.47 15.59
CA LEU A 120 12.79 -1.05 15.48
C LEU A 120 12.27 -0.26 16.70
N PRO A 121 12.97 0.82 17.10
CA PRO A 121 12.49 1.70 18.18
C PRO A 121 11.14 2.33 17.88
N GLU A 122 10.40 2.70 18.93
CA GLU A 122 9.17 3.48 18.77
C GLU A 122 9.45 4.84 18.12
N GLY A 123 8.53 5.31 17.30
CA GLY A 123 8.63 6.60 16.63
C GLY A 123 9.50 6.63 15.38
N VAL A 124 10.06 5.52 14.95
CA VAL A 124 10.77 5.43 13.67
C VAL A 124 9.77 5.57 12.53
N SER A 125 10.07 6.44 11.57
CA SER A 125 9.27 6.61 10.36
C SER A 125 9.77 5.74 9.22
N LEU A 126 8.89 5.38 8.30
CA LEU A 126 9.24 4.61 7.09
C LEU A 126 10.29 5.32 6.23
N ASP A 127 10.29 6.66 6.20
CA ASP A 127 11.27 7.45 5.43
C ASP A 127 12.69 7.39 5.98
N SER A 128 12.86 7.00 7.25
CA SER A 128 14.16 7.05 7.94
C SER A 128 14.88 5.70 8.03
N THR A 129 14.29 4.62 7.53
CA THR A 129 14.83 3.27 7.70
C THR A 129 14.48 2.37 6.52
N SER A 130 15.02 1.15 6.55
CA SER A 130 14.48 0.07 5.71
C SER A 130 13.15 -0.41 6.24
N TYR A 131 12.23 -0.74 5.35
CA TYR A 131 10.89 -1.20 5.68
C TYR A 131 10.40 -2.28 4.72
N GLN A 132 9.33 -2.95 5.09
CA GLN A 132 8.70 -3.99 4.29
C GLN A 132 7.55 -3.41 3.48
N VAL A 133 7.39 -3.86 2.25
CA VAL A 133 6.21 -3.62 1.43
C VAL A 133 5.63 -4.96 0.99
N GLU A 134 4.36 -5.13 1.24
CA GLU A 134 3.59 -6.28 0.76
C GLU A 134 2.60 -5.84 -0.29
N TRP A 135 2.64 -6.44 -1.48
CA TRP A 135 1.56 -6.32 -2.44
C TRP A 135 0.50 -7.36 -2.12
N VAL A 136 -0.66 -6.87 -1.73
CA VAL A 136 -1.77 -7.73 -1.27
C VAL A 136 -2.95 -7.65 -2.22
N SER A 137 -3.63 -8.77 -2.43
CA SER A 137 -4.87 -8.81 -3.18
C SER A 137 -5.97 -8.04 -2.43
N PHE A 138 -6.78 -7.29 -3.17
CA PHE A 138 -7.96 -6.63 -2.63
C PHE A 138 -9.05 -7.68 -2.36
N GLN A 139 -9.28 -7.99 -1.11
CA GLN A 139 -10.28 -8.95 -0.67
C GLN A 139 -11.00 -8.46 0.59
N PRO A 140 -12.18 -8.99 0.89
CA PRO A 140 -12.88 -8.70 2.13
C PRO A 140 -12.00 -8.91 3.37
N PRO A 141 -12.32 -8.28 4.50
CA PRO A 141 -11.53 -8.34 5.73
C PRO A 141 -11.07 -9.74 6.11
N GLY A 142 -9.78 -9.89 6.37
CA GLY A 142 -9.16 -11.14 6.81
C GLY A 142 -8.85 -12.17 5.74
N ALA A 143 -9.12 -11.89 4.47
CA ALA A 143 -8.87 -12.81 3.35
C ALA A 143 -7.82 -12.31 2.35
N SER A 144 -7.17 -11.18 2.59
CA SER A 144 -6.11 -10.65 1.69
C SER A 144 -4.93 -11.62 1.61
N LYS A 145 -4.48 -11.87 0.39
CA LYS A 145 -3.36 -12.74 0.10
C LYS A 145 -2.18 -11.89 -0.40
N THR A 146 -1.03 -12.08 0.21
CA THR A 146 0.22 -11.44 -0.23
C THR A 146 0.75 -12.12 -1.49
N ALA A 147 0.89 -11.36 -2.55
CA ALA A 147 1.44 -11.81 -3.83
C ALA A 147 2.98 -11.70 -3.84
N LEU A 148 3.49 -10.61 -3.26
CA LEU A 148 4.92 -10.35 -3.17
C LEU A 148 5.23 -9.56 -1.90
N THR A 149 6.35 -9.88 -1.26
CA THR A 149 6.93 -9.04 -0.22
C THR A 149 8.32 -8.57 -0.65
N ALA A 150 8.56 -7.27 -0.51
CA ALA A 150 9.85 -6.66 -0.75
C ALA A 150 10.36 -5.93 0.50
N LEU A 151 11.66 -5.90 0.64
CA LEU A 151 12.35 -5.01 1.56
C LEU A 151 12.79 -3.79 0.76
N MET A 152 12.54 -2.61 1.29
CA MET A 152 12.85 -1.34 0.65
C MET A 152 13.68 -0.45 1.56
N ASN A 153 14.66 0.25 0.96
CA ASN A 153 15.35 1.38 1.55
C ASN A 153 15.44 2.48 0.48
N LEU A 154 14.56 3.46 0.58
CA LEU A 154 14.50 4.53 -0.40
C LEU A 154 15.62 5.56 -0.20
N GLY A 155 16.12 5.74 1.02
CA GLY A 155 17.25 6.60 1.31
C GLY A 155 18.55 6.14 0.63
N GLU A 156 18.77 4.85 0.53
CA GLU A 156 19.92 4.24 -0.17
C GLU A 156 19.56 3.69 -1.56
N ASN A 157 18.32 3.92 -2.00
CA ASN A 157 17.82 3.63 -3.34
C ASN A 157 17.99 2.16 -3.78
N TYR A 158 17.60 1.22 -2.92
CA TYR A 158 17.53 -0.19 -3.28
C TYR A 158 16.27 -0.85 -2.75
N TRP A 159 15.89 -1.91 -3.40
CA TRP A 159 14.88 -2.85 -2.94
C TRP A 159 15.20 -4.26 -3.42
N PHE A 160 14.70 -5.26 -2.72
CA PHE A 160 14.78 -6.65 -3.16
C PHE A 160 13.61 -7.48 -2.59
N ARG A 161 13.28 -8.53 -3.32
CA ARG A 161 12.25 -9.47 -2.88
C ARG A 161 12.70 -10.15 -1.59
N LEU A 162 11.87 -10.08 -0.56
CA LEU A 162 12.16 -10.71 0.71
C LEU A 162 11.84 -12.22 0.65
N PRO A 163 12.81 -13.10 0.93
CA PRO A 163 12.55 -14.53 1.03
C PRO A 163 11.54 -14.84 2.13
N GLN A 164 10.64 -15.78 1.86
CA GLN A 164 9.55 -16.13 2.79
C GLN A 164 10.05 -16.52 4.18
N GLY A 165 11.21 -17.17 4.28
CA GLY A 165 11.82 -17.56 5.57
C GLY A 165 12.26 -16.38 6.44
N LEU A 166 12.37 -15.17 5.88
CA LEU A 166 12.80 -13.95 6.59
C LEU A 166 11.64 -13.00 6.92
N LEU A 167 10.42 -13.34 6.49
CA LEU A 167 9.23 -12.52 6.78
C LEU A 167 9.02 -12.39 8.30
N GLY A 168 8.92 -11.16 8.79
CA GLY A 168 8.73 -10.85 10.20
C GLY A 168 9.93 -11.15 11.09
N LYS A 169 11.10 -11.49 10.50
CA LYS A 169 12.30 -11.89 11.22
C LYS A 169 13.52 -11.02 10.99
N LEU A 170 13.36 -9.89 10.30
CA LEU A 170 14.44 -8.95 10.04
C LEU A 170 14.18 -7.64 10.74
N SER A 171 15.23 -7.13 11.37
CA SER A 171 15.36 -5.72 11.76
C SER A 171 16.49 -5.08 10.98
N ALA A 172 16.51 -3.74 10.92
CA ALA A 172 17.55 -2.99 10.22
C ALA A 172 18.15 -1.92 11.12
N SER A 173 19.45 -1.70 10.99
CA SER A 173 20.15 -0.59 11.63
C SER A 173 21.01 0.14 10.60
N ASN A 174 20.91 1.47 10.56
CA ASN A 174 21.62 2.31 9.63
C ASN A 174 22.86 2.91 10.31
N ASN A 175 24.02 2.73 9.70
CA ASN A 175 25.23 3.47 10.04
C ASN A 175 25.50 4.54 8.96
N THR A 176 25.12 5.76 9.24
CA THR A 176 25.25 6.88 8.30
C THR A 176 26.69 7.24 7.99
N SER A 177 27.62 6.98 8.92
CA SER A 177 29.06 7.29 8.73
C SER A 177 29.72 6.40 7.70
N THR A 178 29.30 5.13 7.64
CA THR A 178 29.81 4.15 6.67
C THR A 178 28.84 3.91 5.52
N ARG A 179 27.65 4.52 5.56
CA ARG A 179 26.54 4.26 4.63
C ARG A 179 26.22 2.76 4.54
N THR A 180 26.21 2.11 5.70
CA THR A 180 25.95 0.68 5.78
C THR A 180 24.65 0.42 6.50
N VAL A 181 23.81 -0.39 5.91
CA VAL A 181 22.59 -0.92 6.54
C VAL A 181 22.83 -2.37 6.94
N THR A 182 22.79 -2.63 8.22
CA THR A 182 22.95 -4.00 8.75
C THR A 182 21.58 -4.60 9.03
N TYR A 183 21.34 -5.77 8.49
CA TYR A 183 20.13 -6.56 8.72
C TYR A 183 20.41 -7.66 9.72
N THR A 184 19.61 -7.66 10.78
CA THR A 184 19.77 -8.52 11.93
C THR A 184 18.55 -9.41 12.08
N GLU A 185 18.74 -10.64 12.49
CA GLU A 185 17.65 -11.55 12.84
C GLU A 185 16.85 -11.01 14.03
N VAL A 186 15.54 -11.16 13.98
CA VAL A 186 14.66 -10.92 15.13
C VAL A 186 14.16 -12.25 15.64
N VAL A 187 14.44 -12.51 16.90
CA VAL A 187 14.01 -13.72 17.62
C VAL A 187 12.92 -13.35 18.60
N THR A 188 11.81 -14.08 18.55
CA THR A 188 10.73 -13.92 19.53
C THR A 188 11.04 -14.79 20.74
N ALA A 189 11.18 -14.16 21.91
CA ALA A 189 11.37 -14.86 23.16
C ALA A 189 10.07 -15.52 23.66
N GLU A 190 10.15 -16.36 24.68
CA GLU A 190 9.00 -17.10 25.25
C GLU A 190 7.91 -16.14 25.80
N ASP A 191 8.29 -14.96 26.27
CA ASP A 191 7.39 -13.90 26.75
C ASP A 191 6.80 -13.04 25.64
N SER A 192 7.00 -13.44 24.38
CA SER A 192 6.62 -12.70 23.16
C SER A 192 7.38 -11.39 22.92
N SER A 193 8.42 -11.10 23.69
CA SER A 193 9.32 -9.98 23.40
C SER A 193 10.16 -10.25 22.15
N GLN A 194 10.53 -9.19 21.43
CA GLN A 194 11.40 -9.28 20.26
C GLN A 194 12.82 -8.90 20.64
N LEU A 195 13.76 -9.83 20.38
CA LEU A 195 15.18 -9.65 20.65
C LEU A 195 15.95 -9.60 19.32
N LEU A 196 16.96 -8.77 19.25
CA LEU A 196 17.89 -8.77 18.12
C LEU A 196 18.88 -9.94 18.29
N GLY A 197 18.90 -10.80 17.31
CA GLY A 197 19.83 -11.94 17.21
C GLY A 197 21.14 -11.57 16.50
N SER A 198 21.61 -12.46 15.65
CA SER A 198 22.84 -12.26 14.91
C SER A 198 22.64 -11.40 13.65
N PRO A 199 23.62 -10.56 13.27
CA PRO A 199 23.62 -9.96 11.94
C PRO A 199 23.62 -11.05 10.85
N LEU A 200 22.77 -10.87 9.84
CA LEU A 200 22.64 -11.80 8.72
C LEU A 200 23.43 -11.32 7.50
N PHE A 201 23.27 -10.04 7.17
CA PHE A 201 23.99 -9.39 6.05
C PHE A 201 23.98 -7.86 6.21
N ALA A 202 24.79 -7.20 5.41
CA ALA A 202 24.82 -5.74 5.31
C ALA A 202 24.92 -5.29 3.84
N ILE A 203 24.39 -4.12 3.58
CA ILE A 203 24.43 -3.46 2.27
C ILE A 203 25.06 -2.08 2.43
#